data_59daddb9bd4de4060970d79c8a4c32f6
#
_entry.id   59daddb9bd4de4060970d79c8a4c32f6
#
_cell.length_a   1.000
_cell.length_b   1.000
_cell.length_c   1.000
_cell.angle_alpha   90.00
_cell.angle_beta   90.00
_cell.angle_gamma   90.00
#
_symmetry.space_group_name_H-M   'P 1'
#
loop_
_entity.id
_entity.type
_entity.pdbx_description
1 polymer ?
#
loop_
_entity_poly.entity_id
_entity_poly.type
_entity_poly.pdbx_seq_one_letter_code
_entity_poly.pdbx_strand_id
1 'polypeptide(L)'
;MAEETVVIDPPAAAPAEAPAPAPTPSYGGFRGRDDRAPRETDGVEKVVHINRCAKVVKGGRRFSFSALVVSGDAKGKVGCGFGKANEVSDAIKKATEASRKNMFSICLKDSTIPHEVVGSHGGGHILLKPATAGTGIIAGGGARAVLEAAGVKDVIGKSLGSSNHANVVRATLAALTALRPADEILRSRGKEIKERKAL
;
A
#
# COMPACT_ATOMS: atom_id res chain seq x y z
N MET A 1 -5.43 -82.38 46.29
CA MET A 1 -6.17 -82.02 45.09
C MET A 1 -5.64 -80.65 44.68
N ALA A 2 -4.76 -80.65 43.71
CA ALA A 2 -4.16 -79.45 43.16
C ALA A 2 -4.74 -79.29 41.75
N GLU A 3 -5.47 -78.20 41.51
CA GLU A 3 -5.98 -77.84 40.18
C GLU A 3 -4.87 -77.17 39.40
N GLU A 4 -4.47 -77.81 38.32
CA GLU A 4 -3.56 -77.23 37.32
C GLU A 4 -4.36 -76.29 36.43
N THR A 5 -4.09 -74.97 36.55
CA THR A 5 -4.58 -73.98 35.62
C THR A 5 -3.67 -73.98 34.39
N VAL A 6 -4.20 -74.50 33.28
CA VAL A 6 -3.60 -74.38 31.95
C VAL A 6 -3.62 -72.96 31.45
N VAL A 7 -2.47 -72.35 31.36
CA VAL A 7 -2.28 -71.01 30.72
C VAL A 7 -2.21 -71.27 29.21
N ILE A 8 -3.21 -70.83 28.49
CA ILE A 8 -3.27 -70.81 27.01
C ILE A 8 -2.62 -69.54 26.55
N ASP A 9 -1.44 -69.64 25.96
CA ASP A 9 -0.79 -68.52 25.26
C ASP A 9 -1.64 -68.09 24.01
N PRO A 10 -1.91 -66.77 23.78
CA PRO A 10 -2.55 -66.36 22.59
C PRO A 10 -1.61 -66.44 21.37
N PRO A 11 -2.10 -66.79 20.19
CA PRO A 11 -1.29 -66.94 18.98
C PRO A 11 -0.64 -65.62 18.58
N ALA A 12 0.65 -65.66 18.23
CA ALA A 12 1.42 -64.53 17.73
C ALA A 12 0.73 -63.86 16.54
N ALA A 13 0.38 -62.57 16.70
CA ALA A 13 -0.13 -61.75 15.63
C ALA A 13 0.95 -61.58 14.55
N ALA A 14 0.61 -61.86 13.31
CA ALA A 14 1.42 -61.59 12.14
C ALA A 14 1.78 -60.12 12.05
N PRO A 15 2.97 -59.71 11.57
CA PRO A 15 3.33 -58.31 11.41
C PRO A 15 2.42 -57.65 10.40
N ALA A 16 1.67 -56.63 10.85
CA ALA A 16 0.85 -55.81 10.01
C ALA A 16 1.76 -55.09 8.99
N GLU A 17 1.49 -55.32 7.71
CA GLU A 17 2.07 -54.61 6.58
C GLU A 17 1.85 -53.12 6.75
N ALA A 18 2.96 -52.34 6.80
CA ALA A 18 2.90 -50.89 6.90
C ALA A 18 2.15 -50.33 5.69
N PRO A 19 1.20 -49.37 5.89
CA PRO A 19 0.51 -48.78 4.76
C PRO A 19 1.49 -48.04 3.85
N ALA A 20 1.36 -48.24 2.54
CA ALA A 20 2.16 -47.61 1.52
C ALA A 20 2.14 -46.09 1.71
N PRO A 21 3.26 -45.37 1.52
CA PRO A 21 3.29 -43.91 1.64
C PRO A 21 2.32 -43.28 0.63
N ALA A 22 1.44 -42.41 1.14
CA ALA A 22 0.52 -41.64 0.31
C ALA A 22 1.32 -40.88 -0.76
N PRO A 23 0.76 -40.73 -1.99
CA PRO A 23 1.44 -40.03 -3.05
C PRO A 23 1.67 -38.55 -2.61
N THR A 24 2.91 -38.14 -2.56
CA THR A 24 3.31 -36.76 -2.34
C THR A 24 2.58 -35.89 -3.38
N PRO A 25 1.88 -34.82 -2.94
CA PRO A 25 1.29 -33.89 -3.91
C PRO A 25 2.43 -33.33 -4.75
N SER A 26 2.41 -33.60 -6.06
CA SER A 26 3.27 -32.95 -7.02
C SER A 26 3.00 -31.45 -6.91
N TYR A 27 3.92 -30.71 -6.32
CA TYR A 27 3.93 -29.26 -6.36
C TYR A 27 3.99 -28.90 -7.83
N GLY A 28 2.81 -28.56 -8.38
CA GLY A 28 2.65 -28.08 -9.76
C GLY A 28 3.67 -27.00 -10.00
N GLY A 29 4.45 -27.19 -11.09
CA GLY A 29 5.51 -26.29 -11.46
C GLY A 29 5.09 -24.85 -11.35
N PHE A 30 5.94 -24.04 -10.76
CA PHE A 30 5.89 -22.58 -10.83
C PHE A 30 5.73 -22.24 -12.32
N ARG A 31 4.49 -21.98 -12.75
CA ARG A 31 4.23 -21.35 -14.03
C ARG A 31 5.02 -20.07 -14.00
N GLY A 32 5.98 -19.96 -14.91
CA GLY A 32 6.85 -18.82 -15.06
C GLY A 32 6.01 -17.54 -14.90
N ARG A 33 6.47 -16.66 -14.02
CA ARG A 33 5.99 -15.30 -14.00
C ARG A 33 6.10 -14.81 -15.43
N ASP A 34 4.96 -14.52 -16.04
CA ASP A 34 4.93 -13.72 -17.25
C ASP A 34 5.89 -12.56 -17.02
N ASP A 35 7.00 -12.58 -17.73
CA ASP A 35 7.83 -11.41 -18.00
C ASP A 35 6.98 -10.44 -18.85
N ARG A 36 5.92 -9.92 -18.24
CA ARG A 36 5.27 -8.73 -18.77
C ARG A 36 6.32 -7.65 -18.66
N ALA A 37 6.91 -7.34 -19.82
CA ALA A 37 7.74 -6.17 -20.00
C ALA A 37 7.15 -5.02 -19.18
N PRO A 38 7.96 -4.24 -18.45
CA PRO A 38 7.48 -3.12 -17.66
C PRO A 38 6.64 -2.26 -18.62
N ARG A 39 5.33 -2.21 -18.40
CA ARG A 39 4.48 -1.27 -19.11
C ARG A 39 5.08 0.09 -18.79
N GLU A 40 5.66 0.72 -19.79
CA GLU A 40 6.05 2.12 -19.74
C GLU A 40 4.78 2.92 -19.44
N THR A 41 4.51 3.10 -18.17
CA THR A 41 3.50 4.04 -17.72
C THR A 41 4.28 5.32 -17.49
N ASP A 42 3.94 6.38 -18.21
CA ASP A 42 4.37 7.77 -18.00
C ASP A 42 3.98 8.26 -16.57
N GLY A 43 4.16 7.44 -15.57
CA GLY A 43 3.80 7.69 -14.19
C GLY A 43 4.97 8.29 -13.41
N VAL A 44 4.67 9.28 -12.60
CA VAL A 44 5.62 9.85 -11.65
C VAL A 44 5.80 8.88 -10.49
N GLU A 45 7.02 8.40 -10.27
CA GLU A 45 7.38 7.55 -9.14
C GLU A 45 8.32 8.32 -8.21
N LYS A 46 7.97 8.37 -6.92
CA LYS A 46 8.78 9.06 -5.91
C LYS A 46 9.03 8.16 -4.71
N VAL A 47 10.29 7.97 -4.38
CA VAL A 47 10.70 7.34 -3.13
C VAL A 47 10.60 8.39 -2.02
N VAL A 48 9.69 8.17 -1.06
CA VAL A 48 9.47 9.09 0.06
C VAL A 48 10.48 8.85 1.16
N HIS A 49 10.69 7.58 1.53
CA HIS A 49 11.60 7.25 2.62
C HIS A 49 12.11 5.82 2.54
N ILE A 50 13.38 5.63 2.92
CA ILE A 50 14.03 4.33 3.01
C ILE A 50 14.52 4.15 4.44
N ASN A 51 14.10 3.05 5.09
CA ASN A 51 14.56 2.67 6.41
C ASN A 51 15.50 1.47 6.35
N ARG A 52 16.59 1.52 7.10
CA ARG A 52 17.45 0.37 7.34
C ARG A 52 17.03 -0.31 8.65
N CYS A 53 16.65 -1.56 8.59
CA CYS A 53 16.32 -2.40 9.74
C CYS A 53 17.47 -3.35 10.03
N ALA A 54 17.77 -3.62 11.30
CA ALA A 54 18.80 -4.55 11.70
C ALA A 54 18.26 -5.56 12.71
N LYS A 55 18.60 -6.84 12.52
CA LYS A 55 18.41 -7.90 13.51
C LYS A 55 19.76 -8.29 14.07
N VAL A 56 19.92 -8.17 15.39
CA VAL A 56 21.15 -8.60 16.09
C VAL A 56 21.15 -10.13 16.16
N VAL A 57 22.27 -10.73 15.76
CA VAL A 57 22.50 -12.18 15.78
C VAL A 57 23.88 -12.45 16.43
N LYS A 58 24.14 -13.71 16.81
CA LYS A 58 25.50 -14.12 17.26
C LYS A 58 26.48 -13.82 16.13
N GLY A 59 27.49 -13.01 16.40
CA GLY A 59 28.53 -12.61 15.45
C GLY A 59 28.25 -11.33 14.63
N GLY A 60 27.14 -10.61 14.88
CA GLY A 60 26.91 -9.33 14.18
C GLY A 60 25.46 -8.93 14.02
N ARG A 61 25.20 -8.17 12.95
CA ARG A 61 23.86 -7.64 12.62
C ARG A 61 23.49 -8.04 11.19
N ARG A 62 22.27 -8.56 11.03
CA ARG A 62 21.69 -8.84 9.70
C ARG A 62 20.81 -7.67 9.30
N PHE A 63 21.15 -6.99 8.21
CA PHE A 63 20.42 -5.81 7.72
C PHE A 63 19.31 -6.21 6.74
N SER A 64 18.26 -5.40 6.73
CA SER A 64 17.18 -5.40 5.74
C SER A 64 16.75 -3.96 5.51
N PHE A 65 16.19 -3.67 4.34
CA PHE A 65 15.72 -2.33 3.96
C PHE A 65 14.22 -2.35 3.72
N SER A 66 13.57 -1.24 4.06
CA SER A 66 12.18 -1.01 3.68
C SER A 66 12.06 0.33 2.97
N ALA A 67 11.34 0.34 1.85
CA ALA A 67 11.09 1.53 1.05
C ALA A 67 9.60 1.87 1.05
N LEU A 68 9.30 3.16 1.17
CA LEU A 68 7.98 3.73 0.97
C LEU A 68 8.01 4.50 -0.36
N VAL A 69 7.20 4.08 -1.31
CA VAL A 69 7.13 4.66 -2.66
C VAL A 69 5.70 5.13 -2.92
N VAL A 70 5.59 6.25 -3.60
CA VAL A 70 4.35 6.79 -4.14
C VAL A 70 4.46 6.81 -5.65
N SER A 71 3.45 6.32 -6.34
CA SER A 71 3.35 6.39 -7.81
C SER A 71 2.01 7.00 -8.22
N GLY A 72 2.00 7.70 -9.35
CA GLY A 72 0.78 8.31 -9.88
C GLY A 72 0.96 8.72 -11.34
N ASP A 73 -0.15 8.93 -12.03
CA ASP A 73 -0.20 9.29 -13.45
C ASP A 73 -0.10 10.80 -13.70
N ALA A 74 0.04 11.63 -12.65
CA ALA A 74 -0.10 13.10 -12.72
C ALA A 74 -1.42 13.59 -13.36
N LYS A 75 -2.42 12.71 -13.47
CA LYS A 75 -3.76 12.95 -14.08
C LYS A 75 -4.89 12.59 -13.10
N GLY A 76 -4.64 12.65 -11.80
CA GLY A 76 -5.63 12.35 -10.77
C GLY A 76 -5.64 10.89 -10.28
N LYS A 77 -4.67 10.05 -10.66
CA LYS A 77 -4.51 8.72 -10.06
C LYS A 77 -3.22 8.69 -9.26
N VAL A 78 -3.31 8.18 -8.04
CA VAL A 78 -2.16 8.04 -7.15
C VAL A 78 -2.30 6.80 -6.29
N GLY A 79 -1.18 6.20 -5.94
CA GLY A 79 -1.10 5.05 -5.05
C GLY A 79 0.14 5.13 -4.17
N CYS A 80 0.14 4.38 -3.07
CA CYS A 80 1.35 4.19 -2.27
C CYS A 80 1.63 2.71 -2.07
N GLY A 81 2.92 2.38 -2.01
CA GLY A 81 3.40 1.04 -1.79
C GLY A 81 4.50 0.99 -0.74
N PHE A 82 4.54 -0.09 0.00
CA PHE A 82 5.58 -0.39 0.96
C PHE A 82 6.24 -1.71 0.59
N GLY A 83 7.56 -1.69 0.44
CA GLY A 83 8.37 -2.88 0.10
C GLY A 83 9.46 -3.11 1.13
N LYS A 84 9.77 -4.38 1.39
CA LYS A 84 10.88 -4.79 2.24
C LYS A 84 11.71 -5.86 1.56
N ALA A 85 13.04 -5.69 1.58
CA ALA A 85 14.01 -6.64 1.02
C ALA A 85 15.36 -6.53 1.73
N ASN A 86 16.29 -7.42 1.40
CA ASN A 86 17.65 -7.37 1.90
C ASN A 86 18.48 -6.30 1.20
N GLU A 87 18.13 -5.97 -0.05
CA GLU A 87 18.73 -4.91 -0.84
C GLU A 87 17.77 -3.73 -1.02
N VAL A 88 18.33 -2.53 -1.18
CA VAL A 88 17.53 -1.31 -1.37
C VAL A 88 16.80 -1.33 -2.72
N SER A 89 17.48 -1.75 -3.78
CA SER A 89 16.93 -1.86 -5.14
C SER A 89 15.69 -2.73 -5.20
N ASP A 90 15.75 -3.90 -4.57
CA ASP A 90 14.63 -4.84 -4.51
C ASP A 90 13.48 -4.34 -3.63
N ALA A 91 13.82 -3.62 -2.52
CA ALA A 91 12.79 -3.01 -1.68
C ALA A 91 12.01 -1.94 -2.46
N ILE A 92 12.68 -1.13 -3.26
CA ILE A 92 12.06 -0.11 -4.13
C ILE A 92 11.19 -0.79 -5.19
N LYS A 93 11.70 -1.77 -5.94
CA LYS A 93 10.92 -2.51 -6.97
C LYS A 93 9.63 -3.09 -6.39
N LYS A 94 9.70 -3.78 -5.24
CA LYS A 94 8.52 -4.33 -4.55
C LYS A 94 7.55 -3.23 -4.11
N ALA A 95 8.05 -2.10 -3.61
CA ALA A 95 7.22 -0.97 -3.21
C ALA A 95 6.51 -0.34 -4.42
N THR A 96 7.20 -0.16 -5.54
CA THR A 96 6.63 0.36 -6.78
C THR A 96 5.53 -0.55 -7.34
N GLU A 97 5.76 -1.86 -7.38
CA GLU A 97 4.73 -2.82 -7.79
C GLU A 97 3.49 -2.76 -6.89
N ALA A 98 3.69 -2.70 -5.57
CA ALA A 98 2.61 -2.56 -4.61
C ALA A 98 1.86 -1.23 -4.76
N SER A 99 2.57 -0.13 -5.04
CA SER A 99 1.99 1.18 -5.28
C SER A 99 1.12 1.19 -6.55
N ARG A 100 1.60 0.62 -7.64
CA ARG A 100 0.86 0.51 -8.91
C ARG A 100 -0.42 -0.33 -8.79
N LYS A 101 -0.41 -1.37 -7.93
CA LYS A 101 -1.61 -2.19 -7.66
C LYS A 101 -2.67 -1.45 -6.85
N ASN A 102 -2.26 -0.52 -6.00
CA ASN A 102 -3.12 0.21 -5.06
C ASN A 102 -3.39 1.65 -5.50
N MET A 103 -3.50 1.90 -6.80
CA MET A 103 -3.87 3.21 -7.32
C MET A 103 -5.38 3.44 -7.22
N PHE A 104 -5.75 4.65 -6.84
CA PHE A 104 -7.13 5.13 -6.83
C PHE A 104 -7.23 6.50 -7.51
N SER A 105 -8.41 6.83 -8.00
CA SER A 105 -8.68 8.12 -8.64
C SER A 105 -9.11 9.16 -7.62
N ILE A 106 -8.68 10.39 -7.85
CA ILE A 106 -8.92 11.56 -7.02
C ILE A 106 -9.72 12.57 -7.82
N CYS A 107 -10.63 13.28 -7.14
CA CYS A 107 -11.33 14.40 -7.72
C CYS A 107 -10.44 15.65 -7.68
N LEU A 108 -10.01 16.13 -8.83
CA LEU A 108 -9.28 17.40 -8.99
C LEU A 108 -10.21 18.44 -9.58
N LYS A 109 -9.94 19.71 -9.27
CA LYS A 109 -10.57 20.87 -9.89
C LYS A 109 -9.48 21.71 -10.55
N ASP A 110 -9.39 21.65 -11.88
CA ASP A 110 -8.34 22.31 -12.66
C ASP A 110 -6.91 21.96 -12.15
N SER A 111 -6.19 22.90 -11.56
CA SER A 111 -4.85 22.73 -11.02
C SER A 111 -4.80 22.44 -9.52
N THR A 112 -5.96 22.49 -8.83
CA THR A 112 -6.06 22.44 -7.36
C THR A 112 -7.10 21.43 -6.87
N ILE A 113 -7.36 21.40 -5.57
CA ILE A 113 -8.39 20.60 -4.92
C ILE A 113 -9.71 21.37 -4.80
N PRO A 114 -10.89 20.70 -4.84
CA PRO A 114 -12.18 21.36 -4.83
C PRO A 114 -12.52 22.10 -3.53
N HIS A 115 -12.08 21.61 -2.38
CA HIS A 115 -12.36 22.19 -1.07
C HIS A 115 -11.28 21.84 -0.04
N GLU A 116 -11.29 22.53 1.08
CA GLU A 116 -10.47 22.22 2.24
C GLU A 116 -10.85 20.86 2.83
N VAL A 117 -9.84 20.06 3.18
CA VAL A 117 -10.04 18.72 3.75
C VAL A 117 -8.99 18.40 4.80
N VAL A 118 -9.42 17.70 5.85
CA VAL A 118 -8.53 17.13 6.87
C VAL A 118 -8.57 15.61 6.72
N GLY A 119 -7.40 15.02 6.46
CA GLY A 119 -7.24 13.57 6.44
C GLY A 119 -6.52 13.08 7.67
N SER A 120 -6.92 11.93 8.17
CA SER A 120 -6.27 11.28 9.30
C SER A 120 -5.96 9.81 9.01
N HIS A 121 -4.79 9.36 9.46
CA HIS A 121 -4.43 7.94 9.44
C HIS A 121 -3.46 7.63 10.59
N GLY A 122 -3.88 6.74 11.49
CA GLY A 122 -3.14 6.50 12.73
C GLY A 122 -2.98 7.81 13.51
N GLY A 123 -1.74 8.12 13.89
CA GLY A 123 -1.43 9.41 14.55
C GLY A 123 -1.11 10.56 13.59
N GLY A 124 -1.18 10.36 12.27
CA GLY A 124 -0.92 11.39 11.26
C GLY A 124 -2.21 12.14 10.90
N HIS A 125 -2.17 13.47 10.99
CA HIS A 125 -3.24 14.35 10.54
C HIS A 125 -2.68 15.32 9.53
N ILE A 126 -3.37 15.52 8.41
CA ILE A 126 -2.98 16.45 7.38
C ILE A 126 -4.15 17.34 7.01
N LEU A 127 -3.87 18.64 6.95
CA LEU A 127 -4.78 19.66 6.45
C LEU A 127 -4.36 20.01 5.03
N LEU A 128 -5.28 19.97 4.07
CA LEU A 128 -5.07 20.43 2.70
C LEU A 128 -6.06 21.56 2.40
N LYS A 129 -5.55 22.66 1.84
CA LYS A 129 -6.34 23.82 1.42
C LYS A 129 -6.10 24.11 -0.06
N PRO A 130 -7.15 24.42 -0.83
CA PRO A 130 -6.97 24.88 -2.21
C PRO A 130 -6.19 26.20 -2.24
N ALA A 131 -5.40 26.37 -3.28
CA ALA A 131 -4.62 27.59 -3.50
C ALA A 131 -4.90 28.17 -4.91
N THR A 132 -4.59 29.44 -5.08
CA THR A 132 -4.67 30.13 -6.37
C THR A 132 -3.62 29.60 -7.35
N ALA A 133 -3.91 29.66 -8.64
CA ALA A 133 -2.97 29.26 -9.69
C ALA A 133 -1.64 30.04 -9.55
N GLY A 134 -0.53 29.31 -9.66
CA GLY A 134 0.82 29.86 -9.50
C GLY A 134 1.40 29.80 -8.08
N THR A 135 0.63 29.36 -7.06
CA THR A 135 1.14 29.19 -5.68
C THR A 135 2.11 28.02 -5.58
N GLY A 136 1.92 26.98 -6.38
CA GLY A 136 2.68 25.75 -6.29
C GLY A 136 2.28 24.86 -5.11
N ILE A 137 3.03 23.78 -4.89
CA ILE A 137 2.77 22.83 -3.80
C ILE A 137 3.55 23.24 -2.56
N ILE A 138 2.86 23.75 -1.55
CA ILE A 138 3.42 24.12 -0.26
C ILE A 138 3.00 23.07 0.77
N ALA A 139 3.80 21.99 0.91
CA ALA A 139 3.51 20.90 1.81
C ALA A 139 4.78 20.19 2.29
N GLY A 140 4.69 19.45 3.39
CA GLY A 140 5.78 18.61 3.88
C GLY A 140 6.16 17.49 2.90
N GLY A 141 7.41 17.02 2.94
CA GLY A 141 7.98 16.12 1.91
C GLY A 141 7.13 14.90 1.57
N GLY A 142 6.55 14.19 2.56
CA GLY A 142 5.68 13.05 2.30
C GLY A 142 4.37 13.42 1.60
N ALA A 143 3.74 14.52 2.02
CA ALA A 143 2.53 15.03 1.38
C ALA A 143 2.81 15.59 -0.02
N ARG A 144 3.91 16.34 -0.19
CA ARG A 144 4.34 16.86 -1.48
C ARG A 144 4.50 15.76 -2.52
N ALA A 145 5.17 14.63 -2.15
CA ALA A 145 5.36 13.51 -3.06
C ALA A 145 4.03 12.94 -3.56
N VAL A 146 3.03 12.84 -2.69
CA VAL A 146 1.67 12.36 -3.06
C VAL A 146 0.97 13.35 -3.98
N LEU A 147 1.01 14.64 -3.66
CA LEU A 147 0.33 15.70 -4.42
C LEU A 147 0.93 15.86 -5.82
N GLU A 148 2.25 15.80 -5.95
CA GLU A 148 2.94 15.83 -7.25
C GLU A 148 2.61 14.59 -8.08
N ALA A 149 2.60 13.39 -7.48
CA ALA A 149 2.23 12.16 -8.17
C ALA A 149 0.75 12.16 -8.60
N ALA A 150 -0.13 12.82 -7.83
CA ALA A 150 -1.54 13.02 -8.19
C ALA A 150 -1.76 14.03 -9.32
N GLY A 151 -0.78 14.90 -9.60
CA GLY A 151 -0.88 15.95 -10.61
C GLY A 151 -1.50 17.24 -10.10
N VAL A 152 -1.62 17.43 -8.77
CA VAL A 152 -2.02 18.72 -8.18
C VAL A 152 -0.87 19.69 -8.35
N LYS A 153 -1.17 20.92 -8.81
CA LYS A 153 -0.16 21.98 -9.03
C LYS A 153 -0.16 23.01 -7.91
N ASP A 154 -1.35 23.39 -7.43
CA ASP A 154 -1.52 24.50 -6.49
C ASP A 154 -2.28 24.05 -5.25
N VAL A 155 -1.57 23.87 -4.13
CA VAL A 155 -2.16 23.43 -2.87
C VAL A 155 -1.29 23.81 -1.67
N ILE A 156 -1.93 24.12 -0.56
CA ILE A 156 -1.26 24.37 0.72
C ILE A 156 -1.61 23.23 1.66
N GLY A 157 -0.59 22.56 2.20
CA GLY A 157 -0.76 21.43 3.12
C GLY A 157 0.05 21.61 4.39
N LYS A 158 -0.57 21.25 5.53
CA LYS A 158 0.10 21.24 6.84
C LYS A 158 -0.11 19.91 7.53
N SER A 159 0.98 19.28 7.94
CA SER A 159 0.94 18.11 8.82
C SER A 159 0.79 18.56 10.27
N LEU A 160 -0.24 18.09 10.96
CA LEU A 160 -0.63 18.49 12.32
C LEU A 160 -0.36 17.43 13.38
N GLY A 161 -0.05 16.21 12.97
CA GLY A 161 0.14 15.07 13.86
C GLY A 161 1.52 14.47 13.78
N SER A 162 1.59 13.15 13.76
CA SER A 162 2.81 12.36 13.72
C SER A 162 3.72 12.72 12.53
N SER A 163 5.02 12.81 12.78
CA SER A 163 6.05 13.01 11.75
C SER A 163 6.42 11.72 10.99
N ASN A 164 5.80 10.58 11.29
CA ASN A 164 6.06 9.33 10.60
C ASN A 164 5.64 9.42 9.13
N HIS A 165 6.60 9.27 8.22
CA HIS A 165 6.41 9.38 6.77
C HIS A 165 5.27 8.49 6.24
N ALA A 166 5.15 7.25 6.75
CA ALA A 166 4.08 6.34 6.34
C ALA A 166 2.69 6.84 6.76
N ASN A 167 2.56 7.39 7.98
CA ASN A 167 1.31 7.93 8.47
C ASN A 167 0.92 9.19 7.70
N VAL A 168 1.87 10.10 7.44
CA VAL A 168 1.65 11.33 6.67
C VAL A 168 1.19 11.00 5.25
N VAL A 169 1.87 10.09 4.54
CA VAL A 169 1.47 9.66 3.19
C VAL A 169 0.06 9.08 3.18
N ARG A 170 -0.25 8.15 4.09
CA ARG A 170 -1.59 7.55 4.17
C ARG A 170 -2.68 8.55 4.57
N ALA A 171 -2.37 9.48 5.48
CA ALA A 171 -3.30 10.56 5.85
C ALA A 171 -3.58 11.49 4.66
N THR A 172 -2.55 11.79 3.83
CA THR A 172 -2.73 12.57 2.60
C THR A 172 -3.62 11.83 1.60
N LEU A 173 -3.40 10.53 1.43
CA LEU A 173 -4.24 9.71 0.56
C LEU A 173 -5.69 9.65 1.05
N ALA A 174 -5.90 9.50 2.35
CA ALA A 174 -7.24 9.52 2.96
C ALA A 174 -7.92 10.88 2.74
N ALA A 175 -7.18 11.99 2.88
CA ALA A 175 -7.69 13.33 2.58
C ALA A 175 -8.14 13.45 1.12
N LEU A 176 -7.31 13.00 0.17
CA LEU A 176 -7.60 13.07 -1.26
C LEU A 176 -8.79 12.19 -1.68
N THR A 177 -8.94 11.03 -1.05
CA THR A 177 -10.10 10.13 -1.28
C THR A 177 -11.41 10.73 -0.74
N ALA A 178 -11.34 11.55 0.31
CA ALA A 178 -12.51 12.21 0.89
C ALA A 178 -13.00 13.43 0.08
N LEU A 179 -12.24 13.88 -0.92
CA LEU A 179 -12.64 14.99 -1.79
C LEU A 179 -13.86 14.63 -2.64
N ARG A 180 -14.82 15.54 -2.69
CA ARG A 180 -16.03 15.41 -3.50
C ARG A 180 -16.21 16.62 -4.41
N PRO A 181 -16.62 16.42 -5.66
CA PRO A 181 -16.93 17.51 -6.56
C PRO A 181 -18.19 18.24 -6.09
N ALA A 182 -18.26 19.54 -6.34
CA ALA A 182 -19.42 20.37 -5.96
C ALA A 182 -20.73 19.86 -6.59
N ASP A 183 -20.64 19.33 -7.81
CA ASP A 183 -21.78 18.81 -8.56
C ASP A 183 -22.43 17.61 -7.87
N GLU A 184 -21.64 16.70 -7.35
CA GLU A 184 -22.13 15.54 -6.59
C GLU A 184 -22.85 15.98 -5.31
N ILE A 185 -22.29 16.96 -4.60
CA ILE A 185 -22.87 17.49 -3.36
C ILE A 185 -24.19 18.23 -3.67
N LEU A 186 -24.26 18.99 -4.75
CA LEU A 186 -25.49 19.68 -5.15
C LEU A 186 -26.59 18.72 -5.57
N ARG A 187 -26.24 17.69 -6.35
CA ARG A 187 -27.17 16.61 -6.73
C ARG A 187 -27.72 15.87 -5.52
N SER A 188 -26.88 15.51 -4.56
CA SER A 188 -27.32 14.83 -3.33
C SER A 188 -28.25 15.71 -2.47
N ARG A 189 -28.18 17.03 -2.60
CA ARG A 189 -29.06 18.01 -1.95
C ARG A 189 -30.29 18.38 -2.77
N GLY A 190 -30.51 17.73 -3.93
CA GLY A 190 -31.65 18.02 -4.82
C GLY A 190 -31.60 19.42 -5.46
N LYS A 191 -30.43 20.06 -5.54
CA LYS A 191 -30.25 21.37 -6.15
C LYS A 191 -29.66 21.24 -7.54
N GLU A 192 -30.25 21.92 -8.52
CA GLU A 192 -29.70 22.04 -9.87
C GLU A 192 -28.44 22.90 -9.88
N ILE A 193 -27.47 22.49 -10.68
CA ILE A 193 -26.23 23.22 -10.89
C ILE A 193 -26.56 24.41 -11.77
N LYS A 194 -26.65 25.59 -11.20
CA LYS A 194 -26.68 26.85 -11.99
C LYS A 194 -25.26 27.12 -12.45
N GLU A 195 -25.01 27.04 -13.75
CA GLU A 195 -23.75 27.48 -14.34
C GLU A 195 -23.49 28.93 -13.91
N ARG A 196 -22.44 29.15 -13.13
CA ARG A 196 -21.97 30.51 -12.87
C ARG A 196 -21.42 31.03 -14.19
N LYS A 197 -22.17 31.94 -14.83
CA LYS A 197 -21.62 32.75 -15.92
C LYS A 197 -20.36 33.44 -15.36
N ALA A 198 -19.21 33.17 -15.99
CA ALA A 198 -17.99 33.92 -15.72
C ALA A 198 -18.31 35.41 -16.01
N LEU A 199 -18.13 36.23 -14.99
CA LEU A 199 -18.12 37.71 -15.15
C LEU A 199 -16.78 38.12 -15.71
#